data_3fa93be0f7179c42d356c89d4780eeca
#
_entry.id   3fa93be0f7179c42d356c89d4780eeca
#
_cell.length_a   1.000
_cell.length_b   1.000
_cell.length_c   1.000
_cell.angle_alpha   90.00
_cell.angle_beta   90.00
_cell.angle_gamma   90.00
#
_symmetry.space_group_name_H-M   'P 1'
#
loop_
_entity.id
_entity.type
_entity.pdbx_description
1 polymer ?
#
loop_
_entity_poly.entity_id
_entity_poly.type
_entity_poly.pdbx_seq_one_letter_code
_entity_poly.pdbx_strand_id
1 'polypeptide(L)'
;ERANHLETLYIPFVDIEGEQSGAVEDDTEKPQITAYEVWKRGRAAGLVDTDTARAAFFTQNFADDYTLQLAPELYVKVDAASCRVKETEKIGVGGLTEQIVAVTVTGEGEILSGTVSASEKEQLLNTRMEDYLNAIAAHALEKEIDITNSYRNLGADNRTWYFKYQNTPAAYEKDIKIQYLVKINWKSE
;
A
#
# COMPACT_ATOMS: atom_id res chain seq x y z
N GLU A 1 -7.19 -22.29 -22.04
CA GLU A 1 -5.90 -21.99 -21.40
C GLU A 1 -6.12 -20.82 -20.47
N ARG A 2 -6.17 -21.09 -19.16
CA ARG A 2 -6.19 -20.03 -18.14
C ARG A 2 -4.79 -19.41 -18.17
N ALA A 3 -4.66 -18.23 -18.75
CA ALA A 3 -3.46 -17.44 -18.57
C ALA A 3 -3.23 -17.30 -17.08
N ASN A 4 -2.15 -17.89 -16.59
CA ASN A 4 -1.67 -17.67 -15.23
C ASN A 4 -1.31 -16.18 -15.15
N HIS A 5 -2.26 -15.37 -14.68
CA HIS A 5 -1.95 -14.01 -14.29
C HIS A 5 -1.06 -14.13 -13.05
N LEU A 6 0.24 -14.08 -13.33
CA LEU A 6 1.25 -14.09 -12.27
C LEU A 6 0.97 -12.90 -11.36
N GLU A 7 0.82 -13.20 -10.09
CA GLU A 7 0.63 -12.21 -9.05
C GLU A 7 1.79 -11.21 -9.05
N THR A 8 1.54 -10.04 -8.54
CA THR A 8 2.62 -9.12 -8.21
C THR A 8 3.34 -9.71 -7.00
N LEU A 9 4.62 -10.01 -7.15
CA LEU A 9 5.48 -10.54 -6.09
C LEU A 9 6.38 -9.44 -5.58
N TYR A 10 6.57 -9.38 -4.28
CA TYR A 10 7.51 -8.50 -3.61
C TYR A 10 8.62 -9.34 -3.01
N ILE A 11 9.82 -9.25 -3.57
CA ILE A 11 11.00 -10.01 -3.12
C ILE A 11 11.86 -9.07 -2.28
N PRO A 12 12.08 -9.37 -0.98
CA PRO A 12 12.87 -8.50 -0.13
C PRO A 12 14.32 -8.43 -0.62
N PHE A 13 14.85 -7.23 -0.69
CA PHE A 13 16.26 -6.96 -0.91
C PHE A 13 16.92 -6.77 0.46
N VAL A 14 17.81 -7.68 0.81
CA VAL A 14 18.50 -7.66 2.10
C VAL A 14 19.89 -7.08 1.89
N ASP A 15 20.17 -5.95 2.53
CA ASP A 15 21.50 -5.41 2.61
C ASP A 15 22.16 -5.88 3.90
N ILE A 16 23.40 -6.30 3.77
CA ILE A 16 24.25 -6.66 4.91
C ILE A 16 25.29 -5.56 5.00
N GLU A 17 24.93 -4.46 5.63
CA GLU A 17 25.90 -3.41 5.94
C GLU A 17 26.87 -3.92 7.01
N GLY A 18 28.02 -4.38 6.54
CA GLY A 18 29.19 -4.62 7.34
C GLY A 18 30.23 -3.56 7.04
N GLU A 19 30.37 -2.55 7.87
CA GLU A 19 31.57 -1.71 7.85
C GLU A 19 32.78 -2.57 8.21
N GLN A 20 33.72 -2.72 7.27
CA GLN A 20 35.07 -3.17 7.55
C GLN A 20 35.81 -2.08 8.35
N SER A 21 35.47 -1.88 9.60
CA SER A 21 36.35 -1.20 10.55
C SER A 21 36.89 -2.23 11.52
N GLY A 22 38.19 -2.49 11.38
CA GLY A 22 38.92 -3.47 12.20
C GLY A 22 39.03 -3.08 13.67
N ALA A 23 37.94 -3.28 14.41
CA ALA A 23 37.96 -3.32 15.88
C ALA A 23 36.99 -4.43 16.32
N VAL A 24 37.57 -5.38 17.02
CA VAL A 24 36.92 -6.52 17.65
C VAL A 24 35.84 -6.06 18.62
N GLU A 25 34.65 -6.62 18.49
CA GLU A 25 33.75 -7.17 19.53
C GLU A 25 32.26 -7.00 19.17
N ASP A 26 31.66 -8.15 18.89
CA ASP A 26 30.24 -8.51 19.18
C ASP A 26 29.09 -7.69 18.57
N ASP A 27 29.26 -7.06 17.41
CA ASP A 27 28.16 -6.57 16.61
C ASP A 27 27.71 -7.67 15.63
N THR A 28 26.70 -8.42 16.05
CA THR A 28 25.95 -9.29 15.14
C THR A 28 25.26 -8.40 14.10
N GLU A 29 25.89 -8.28 12.93
CA GLU A 29 25.29 -7.62 11.76
C GLU A 29 23.90 -8.20 11.53
N LYS A 30 22.86 -7.39 11.79
CA LYS A 30 21.50 -7.80 11.54
C LYS A 30 21.16 -7.46 10.10
N PRO A 31 20.81 -8.45 9.27
CA PRO A 31 20.36 -8.17 7.92
C PRO A 31 19.15 -7.22 7.96
N GLN A 32 19.21 -6.14 7.20
CA GLN A 32 18.12 -5.18 7.09
C GLN A 32 17.50 -5.27 5.71
N ILE A 33 16.17 -5.29 5.66
CA ILE A 33 15.45 -5.18 4.40
C ILE A 33 15.38 -3.70 4.05
N THR A 34 16.08 -3.30 2.98
CA THR A 34 16.18 -1.90 2.54
C THR A 34 15.23 -1.57 1.41
N ALA A 35 14.84 -2.58 0.61
CA ALA A 35 13.93 -2.42 -0.52
C ALA A 35 13.25 -3.75 -0.85
N TYR A 36 12.32 -3.70 -1.79
CA TYR A 36 11.70 -4.89 -2.40
C TYR A 36 11.79 -4.81 -3.91
N GLU A 37 12.22 -5.89 -4.55
CA GLU A 37 12.08 -6.05 -5.99
C GLU A 37 10.65 -6.49 -6.29
N VAL A 38 9.99 -5.76 -7.18
CA VAL A 38 8.63 -6.07 -7.62
C VAL A 38 8.69 -6.86 -8.92
N TRP A 39 8.08 -8.02 -8.91
CA TRP A 39 7.89 -8.85 -10.09
C TRP A 39 6.42 -8.82 -10.48
N LYS A 40 6.16 -8.46 -11.72
CA LYS A 40 4.82 -8.31 -12.26
C LYS A 40 4.70 -9.12 -13.55
N ARG A 41 3.75 -10.04 -13.58
CA ARG A 41 3.52 -10.91 -14.77
C ARG A 41 4.79 -11.65 -15.21
N GLY A 42 5.59 -12.12 -14.24
CA GLY A 42 6.82 -12.86 -14.50
C GLY A 42 8.01 -12.04 -14.98
N ARG A 43 7.94 -10.72 -14.83
CA ARG A 43 9.04 -9.80 -15.18
C ARG A 43 9.34 -8.85 -14.02
N ALA A 44 10.60 -8.53 -13.81
CA ALA A 44 10.99 -7.50 -12.87
C ALA A 44 10.40 -6.16 -13.32
N ALA A 45 9.70 -5.50 -12.41
CA ALA A 45 9.07 -4.19 -12.63
C ALA A 45 9.88 -3.05 -12.00
N GLY A 46 10.82 -3.37 -11.11
CA GLY A 46 11.70 -2.41 -10.47
C GLY A 46 11.77 -2.58 -8.94
N LEU A 47 12.41 -1.62 -8.30
CA LEU A 47 12.53 -1.59 -6.84
C LEU A 47 11.51 -0.62 -6.24
N VAL A 48 10.94 -1.01 -5.11
CA VAL A 48 10.14 -0.14 -4.24
C VAL A 48 10.76 -0.11 -2.85
N ASP A 49 10.53 1.00 -2.14
CA ASP A 49 10.91 1.13 -0.75
C ASP A 49 10.07 0.21 0.16
N THR A 50 10.53 0.08 1.40
CA THR A 50 9.87 -0.75 2.41
C THR A 50 8.46 -0.26 2.74
N ASP A 51 8.20 1.04 2.70
CA ASP A 51 6.89 1.60 3.02
C ASP A 51 5.87 1.26 1.93
N THR A 52 6.25 1.34 0.66
CA THR A 52 5.42 0.92 -0.48
C THR A 52 5.09 -0.57 -0.40
N ALA A 53 6.07 -1.43 -0.11
CA ALA A 53 5.83 -2.87 0.01
C ALA A 53 4.94 -3.20 1.21
N ARG A 54 5.17 -2.57 2.36
CA ARG A 54 4.33 -2.74 3.56
C ARG A 54 2.89 -2.27 3.31
N ALA A 55 2.70 -1.13 2.65
CA ALA A 55 1.37 -0.65 2.26
C ALA A 55 0.67 -1.62 1.31
N ALA A 56 1.41 -2.26 0.38
CA ALA A 56 0.86 -3.29 -0.50
C ALA A 56 0.42 -4.53 0.29
N PHE A 57 1.25 -5.04 1.20
CA PHE A 57 0.89 -6.20 2.05
C PHE A 57 -0.33 -5.90 2.92
N PHE A 58 -0.38 -4.73 3.51
CA PHE A 58 -1.51 -4.26 4.28
C PHE A 58 -2.79 -4.18 3.43
N THR A 59 -2.73 -3.51 2.28
CA THR A 59 -3.88 -3.33 1.39
C THR A 59 -4.43 -4.65 0.84
N GLN A 60 -3.55 -5.64 0.64
CA GLN A 60 -3.93 -6.97 0.14
C GLN A 60 -4.33 -7.93 1.27
N ASN A 61 -4.42 -7.47 2.50
CA ASN A 61 -4.74 -8.26 3.70
C ASN A 61 -3.73 -9.42 3.95
N PHE A 62 -2.46 -9.21 3.62
CA PHE A 62 -1.37 -10.11 3.98
C PHE A 62 -0.75 -9.77 5.34
N ALA A 63 -1.04 -8.58 5.86
CA ALA A 63 -0.64 -8.15 7.18
C ALA A 63 -1.87 -7.72 7.98
N ASP A 64 -2.05 -8.31 9.16
CA ASP A 64 -3.17 -7.99 10.05
C ASP A 64 -2.91 -6.72 10.86
N ASP A 65 -1.65 -6.36 11.05
CA ASP A 65 -1.21 -5.16 11.75
C ASP A 65 -0.34 -4.26 10.85
N TYR A 66 -0.39 -2.97 11.12
CA TYR A 66 0.38 -1.98 10.39
C TYR A 66 0.81 -0.85 11.30
N THR A 67 2.12 -0.77 11.55
CA THR A 67 2.71 0.34 12.31
C THR A 67 3.26 1.37 11.34
N LEU A 68 2.90 2.63 11.53
CA LEU A 68 3.32 3.72 10.64
C LEU A 68 3.57 5.01 11.43
N GLN A 69 4.42 5.85 10.86
CA GLN A 69 4.71 7.20 11.34
C GLN A 69 3.85 8.20 10.57
N LEU A 70 2.86 8.80 11.25
CA LEU A 70 1.96 9.80 10.65
C LEU A 70 2.48 11.24 10.75
N ALA A 71 3.47 11.46 11.62
CA ALA A 71 4.18 12.73 11.79
C ALA A 71 5.52 12.44 12.50
N PRO A 72 6.48 13.38 12.55
CA PRO A 72 7.83 13.15 13.11
C PRO A 72 7.87 12.49 14.49
N GLU A 73 6.89 12.77 15.35
CA GLU A 73 6.81 12.20 16.70
C GLU A 73 5.53 11.35 16.93
N LEU A 74 4.74 11.14 15.87
CA LEU A 74 3.46 10.44 15.97
C LEU A 74 3.55 9.08 15.30
N TYR A 75 3.67 8.03 16.12
CA TYR A 75 3.63 6.64 15.69
C TYR A 75 2.29 6.02 16.11
N VAL A 76 1.70 5.31 15.17
CA VAL A 76 0.44 4.61 15.39
C VAL A 76 0.56 3.15 14.95
N LYS A 77 -0.26 2.30 15.53
CA LYS A 77 -0.44 0.92 15.13
C LYS A 77 -1.90 0.67 14.82
N VAL A 78 -2.17 0.00 13.74
CA VAL A 78 -3.50 -0.48 13.37
C VAL A 78 -3.51 -1.98 13.51
N ASP A 79 -4.46 -2.51 14.28
CA ASP A 79 -4.63 -3.94 14.54
C ASP A 79 -5.90 -4.47 13.87
N ALA A 80 -5.91 -5.75 13.57
CA ALA A 80 -7.06 -6.46 13.00
C ALA A 80 -7.67 -5.70 11.80
N ALA A 81 -6.79 -5.13 10.98
CA ALA A 81 -7.20 -4.34 9.83
C ALA A 81 -7.81 -5.21 8.73
N SER A 82 -8.81 -4.67 8.07
CA SER A 82 -9.42 -5.26 6.87
C SER A 82 -9.49 -4.20 5.79
N CYS A 83 -8.92 -4.50 4.64
CA CYS A 83 -8.96 -3.67 3.46
C CYS A 83 -9.92 -4.28 2.43
N ARG A 84 -10.89 -3.49 2.00
CA ARG A 84 -11.82 -3.85 0.93
C ARG A 84 -11.56 -2.99 -0.29
N VAL A 85 -11.22 -3.62 -1.39
CA VAL A 85 -10.96 -2.98 -2.68
C VAL A 85 -12.22 -3.02 -3.53
N LYS A 86 -12.55 -1.92 -4.21
CA LYS A 86 -13.66 -1.82 -5.13
C LYS A 86 -13.33 -0.84 -6.26
N GLU A 87 -13.55 -1.28 -7.50
CA GLU A 87 -13.44 -0.43 -8.67
C GLU A 87 -14.71 0.40 -8.85
N THR A 88 -14.53 1.69 -9.10
CA THR A 88 -15.62 2.64 -9.31
C THR A 88 -15.23 3.70 -10.33
N GLU A 89 -16.23 4.36 -10.88
CA GLU A 89 -16.05 5.49 -11.79
C GLU A 89 -16.56 6.76 -11.12
N LYS A 90 -15.84 7.85 -11.34
CA LYS A 90 -16.22 9.17 -10.84
C LYS A 90 -16.12 10.18 -11.98
N ILE A 91 -17.09 11.05 -12.05
CA ILE A 91 -17.02 12.18 -13.00
C ILE A 91 -16.08 13.23 -12.38
N GLY A 92 -14.91 13.38 -12.99
CA GLY A 92 -13.91 14.36 -12.60
C GLY A 92 -14.18 15.77 -13.14
N VAL A 93 -13.25 16.65 -12.89
CA VAL A 93 -13.28 18.03 -13.37
C VAL A 93 -13.27 18.01 -14.91
N GLY A 94 -14.20 18.77 -15.54
CA GLY A 94 -14.32 18.81 -17.00
C GLY A 94 -15.16 17.69 -17.60
N GLY A 95 -15.87 16.89 -16.79
CA GLY A 95 -16.76 15.82 -17.27
C GLY A 95 -16.05 14.55 -17.75
N LEU A 96 -14.74 14.42 -17.50
CA LEU A 96 -13.99 13.22 -17.80
C LEU A 96 -14.27 12.14 -16.73
N THR A 97 -14.48 10.92 -17.19
CA THR A 97 -14.63 9.77 -16.27
C THR A 97 -13.27 9.37 -15.74
N GLU A 98 -13.09 9.45 -14.43
CA GLU A 98 -11.93 8.94 -13.71
C GLU A 98 -12.20 7.52 -13.21
N GLN A 99 -11.26 6.61 -13.45
CA GLN A 99 -11.32 5.24 -12.94
C GLN A 99 -10.62 5.17 -11.58
N ILE A 100 -11.38 4.83 -10.55
CA ILE A 100 -10.91 4.86 -9.17
C ILE A 100 -10.97 3.44 -8.59
N VAL A 101 -9.85 3.01 -8.05
CA VAL A 101 -9.77 1.85 -7.16
C VAL A 101 -9.91 2.38 -5.73
N ALA A 102 -11.11 2.27 -5.18
CA ALA A 102 -11.42 2.69 -3.84
C ALA A 102 -11.02 1.60 -2.83
N VAL A 103 -10.21 1.94 -1.85
CA VAL A 103 -9.79 1.04 -0.76
C VAL A 103 -10.41 1.54 0.54
N THR A 104 -11.30 0.74 1.13
CA THR A 104 -11.84 1.04 2.46
C THR A 104 -11.06 0.25 3.50
N VAL A 105 -10.41 0.95 4.42
CA VAL A 105 -9.68 0.38 5.55
C VAL A 105 -10.54 0.47 6.79
N THR A 106 -10.73 -0.65 7.49
CA THR A 106 -11.43 -0.71 8.78
C THR A 106 -10.58 -1.50 9.77
N GLY A 107 -10.68 -1.19 11.05
CA GLY A 107 -9.92 -1.89 12.10
C GLY A 107 -9.91 -1.11 13.41
N GLU A 108 -9.02 -1.50 14.30
CA GLU A 108 -8.74 -0.81 15.56
C GLU A 108 -7.33 -0.23 15.51
N GLY A 109 -7.12 0.89 16.18
CA GLY A 109 -5.80 1.53 16.21
C GLY A 109 -5.44 2.07 17.59
N GLU A 110 -4.15 2.21 17.83
CA GLU A 110 -3.60 2.79 19.05
C GLU A 110 -2.46 3.76 18.71
N ILE A 111 -2.24 4.74 19.57
CA ILE A 111 -1.10 5.65 19.47
C ILE A 111 0.05 5.02 20.27
N LEU A 112 1.15 4.72 19.59
CA LEU A 112 2.36 4.18 20.24
C LEU A 112 3.23 5.28 20.83
N SER A 113 3.29 6.43 20.19
CA SER A 113 3.99 7.62 20.69
C SER A 113 3.41 8.90 20.08
N GLY A 114 3.57 10.00 20.77
CA GLY A 114 3.03 11.31 20.40
C GLY A 114 1.68 11.59 21.06
N THR A 115 1.22 12.82 20.89
CA THR A 115 -0.05 13.29 21.49
C THR A 115 -0.97 13.86 20.42
N VAL A 116 -2.25 13.54 20.52
CA VAL A 116 -3.31 14.10 19.68
C VAL A 116 -4.43 14.55 20.60
N SER A 117 -5.01 15.72 20.36
CA SER A 117 -6.12 16.22 21.20
C SER A 117 -7.33 15.27 21.14
N ALA A 118 -7.93 15.00 22.28
CA ALA A 118 -9.00 13.99 22.39
C ALA A 118 -10.23 14.31 21.53
N SER A 119 -10.53 15.59 21.29
CA SER A 119 -11.72 16.04 20.56
C SER A 119 -11.64 15.87 19.04
N GLU A 120 -10.42 15.70 18.50
CA GLU A 120 -10.19 15.60 17.04
C GLU A 120 -9.45 14.30 16.66
N LYS A 121 -9.18 13.45 17.65
CA LYS A 121 -8.29 12.29 17.55
C LYS A 121 -8.64 11.39 16.36
N GLU A 122 -9.88 10.91 16.32
CA GLU A 122 -10.28 9.92 15.33
C GLU A 122 -10.26 10.46 13.91
N GLN A 123 -10.90 11.61 13.69
CA GLN A 123 -10.95 12.22 12.36
C GLN A 123 -9.58 12.61 11.86
N LEU A 124 -8.75 13.23 12.71
CA LEU A 124 -7.41 13.67 12.35
C LEU A 124 -6.50 12.49 11.99
N LEU A 125 -6.51 11.43 12.79
CA LEU A 125 -5.69 10.25 12.55
C LEU A 125 -6.13 9.50 11.29
N ASN A 126 -7.44 9.34 11.08
CA ASN A 126 -7.96 8.72 9.87
C ASN A 126 -7.57 9.54 8.62
N THR A 127 -7.72 10.86 8.65
CA THR A 127 -7.31 11.74 7.54
C THR A 127 -5.81 11.64 7.26
N ARG A 128 -4.96 11.69 8.30
CA ARG A 128 -3.51 11.57 8.11
C ARG A 128 -3.09 10.22 7.53
N MET A 129 -3.76 9.16 7.97
CA MET A 129 -3.51 7.83 7.41
C MET A 129 -4.00 7.73 5.95
N GLU A 130 -5.14 8.32 5.61
CA GLU A 130 -5.62 8.43 4.24
C GLU A 130 -4.58 9.15 3.36
N ASP A 131 -4.11 10.32 3.79
CA ASP A 131 -3.12 11.11 3.06
C ASP A 131 -1.82 10.33 2.85
N TYR A 132 -1.34 9.65 3.90
CA TYR A 132 -0.14 8.82 3.83
C TYR A 132 -0.28 7.68 2.82
N LEU A 133 -1.36 6.88 2.91
CA LEU A 133 -1.60 5.76 2.01
C LEU A 133 -1.86 6.21 0.57
N ASN A 134 -2.57 7.32 0.38
CA ASN A 134 -2.79 7.91 -0.94
C ASN A 134 -1.48 8.39 -1.59
N ALA A 135 -0.57 8.97 -0.81
CA ALA A 135 0.74 9.40 -1.31
C ALA A 135 1.59 8.20 -1.77
N ILE A 136 1.63 7.13 -0.96
CA ILE A 136 2.34 5.89 -1.33
C ILE A 136 1.73 5.28 -2.60
N ALA A 137 0.40 5.19 -2.67
CA ALA A 137 -0.28 4.61 -3.83
C ALA A 137 -0.03 5.41 -5.12
N ALA A 138 -0.05 6.74 -5.04
CA ALA A 138 0.27 7.60 -6.17
C ALA A 138 1.71 7.39 -6.64
N HIS A 139 2.68 7.34 -5.71
CA HIS A 139 4.07 7.07 -6.04
C HIS A 139 4.29 5.69 -6.67
N ALA A 140 3.59 4.66 -6.18
CA ALA A 140 3.64 3.32 -6.77
C ALA A 140 3.08 3.30 -8.20
N LEU A 141 1.97 4.02 -8.45
CA LEU A 141 1.37 4.11 -9.78
C LEU A 141 2.25 4.87 -10.78
N GLU A 142 3.07 5.85 -10.35
CA GLU A 142 4.09 6.48 -11.19
C GLU A 142 5.10 5.46 -11.74
N LYS A 143 5.33 4.38 -10.99
CA LYS A 143 6.15 3.23 -11.39
C LYS A 143 5.32 2.12 -12.05
N GLU A 144 4.09 2.37 -12.39
CA GLU A 144 3.15 1.40 -12.96
C GLU A 144 2.92 0.19 -12.04
N ILE A 145 2.91 0.40 -10.71
CA ILE A 145 2.71 -0.65 -9.70
C ILE A 145 1.37 -0.42 -9.01
N ASP A 146 0.41 -1.33 -9.23
CA ASP A 146 -0.86 -1.38 -8.51
C ASP A 146 -0.66 -2.14 -7.18
N ILE A 147 -0.52 -1.40 -6.08
CA ILE A 147 -0.33 -1.98 -4.74
C ILE A 147 -1.58 -2.68 -4.20
N THR A 148 -2.75 -2.45 -4.82
CA THR A 148 -4.01 -3.10 -4.41
C THR A 148 -4.19 -4.47 -5.03
N ASN A 149 -3.42 -4.78 -6.09
CA ASN A 149 -3.58 -5.98 -6.93
C ASN A 149 -5.01 -6.14 -7.49
N SER A 150 -5.70 -5.01 -7.70
CA SER A 150 -7.10 -4.97 -8.14
C SER A 150 -7.30 -5.55 -9.54
N TYR A 151 -6.32 -5.38 -10.43
CA TYR A 151 -6.36 -5.97 -11.77
C TYR A 151 -6.70 -7.47 -11.77
N ARG A 152 -6.20 -8.21 -10.77
CA ARG A 152 -6.43 -9.66 -10.65
C ARG A 152 -7.92 -10.01 -10.56
N ASN A 153 -8.69 -9.17 -9.88
CA ASN A 153 -10.10 -9.41 -9.57
C ASN A 153 -11.06 -8.81 -10.59
N LEU A 154 -10.57 -8.03 -11.58
CA LEU A 154 -11.43 -7.36 -12.56
C LEU A 154 -12.43 -8.28 -13.26
N GLY A 155 -12.00 -9.50 -13.59
CA GLY A 155 -12.87 -10.46 -14.28
C GLY A 155 -14.10 -10.86 -13.46
N ALA A 156 -14.00 -10.84 -12.13
CA ALA A 156 -15.08 -11.14 -11.20
C ALA A 156 -15.86 -9.88 -10.81
N ASP A 157 -15.15 -8.79 -10.53
CA ASP A 157 -15.70 -7.62 -9.85
C ASP A 157 -16.17 -6.53 -10.83
N ASN A 158 -15.44 -6.36 -11.94
CA ASN A 158 -15.77 -5.32 -12.93
C ASN A 158 -15.51 -5.79 -14.36
N ARG A 159 -16.51 -6.46 -14.95
CA ARG A 159 -16.42 -6.98 -16.32
C ARG A 159 -16.14 -5.91 -17.38
N THR A 160 -16.66 -4.70 -17.20
CA THR A 160 -16.46 -3.59 -18.15
C THR A 160 -15.00 -3.22 -18.24
N TRP A 161 -14.34 -3.04 -17.09
CA TRP A 161 -12.92 -2.77 -17.03
C TRP A 161 -12.09 -3.97 -17.48
N TYR A 162 -12.50 -5.20 -17.11
CA TYR A 162 -11.84 -6.40 -17.58
C TYR A 162 -11.73 -6.44 -19.10
N PHE A 163 -12.84 -6.25 -19.81
CA PHE A 163 -12.84 -6.24 -21.28
C PHE A 163 -12.03 -5.08 -21.86
N LYS A 164 -12.00 -3.92 -21.18
CA LYS A 164 -11.17 -2.78 -21.60
C LYS A 164 -9.68 -3.11 -21.53
N TYR A 165 -9.23 -3.79 -20.48
CA TYR A 165 -7.81 -3.95 -20.17
C TYR A 165 -7.23 -5.35 -20.41
N GLN A 166 -8.05 -6.37 -20.71
CA GLN A 166 -7.58 -7.76 -20.85
C GLN A 166 -6.44 -7.94 -21.86
N ASN A 167 -6.40 -7.11 -22.93
CA ASN A 167 -5.36 -7.15 -23.95
C ASN A 167 -4.25 -6.11 -23.73
N THR A 168 -4.45 -5.16 -22.83
CA THR A 168 -3.53 -4.07 -22.55
C THR A 168 -3.38 -3.84 -21.03
N PRO A 169 -2.95 -4.85 -20.26
CA PRO A 169 -2.90 -4.73 -18.81
C PRO A 169 -2.03 -3.57 -18.30
N ALA A 170 -0.98 -3.19 -19.04
CA ALA A 170 -0.13 -2.06 -18.66
C ALA A 170 -0.85 -0.69 -18.77
N ALA A 171 -1.96 -0.61 -19.52
CA ALA A 171 -2.77 0.59 -19.57
C ALA A 171 -3.62 0.75 -18.30
N TYR A 172 -3.91 -0.34 -17.61
CA TYR A 172 -4.70 -0.31 -16.37
C TYR A 172 -4.03 0.56 -15.31
N GLU A 173 -2.77 0.30 -15.01
CA GLU A 173 -2.04 1.02 -13.98
C GLU A 173 -1.85 2.51 -14.30
N LYS A 174 -1.90 2.88 -15.59
CA LYS A 174 -1.82 4.29 -16.05
C LYS A 174 -3.15 5.03 -15.95
N ASP A 175 -4.25 4.30 -16.12
CA ASP A 175 -5.59 4.90 -16.20
C ASP A 175 -6.26 5.03 -14.82
N ILE A 176 -5.86 4.22 -13.85
CA ILE A 176 -6.49 4.21 -12.52
C ILE A 176 -5.89 5.25 -11.57
N LYS A 177 -6.71 5.63 -10.60
CA LYS A 177 -6.29 6.30 -9.36
C LYS A 177 -6.67 5.40 -8.20
N ILE A 178 -5.80 5.27 -7.21
CA ILE A 178 -6.12 4.59 -5.95
C ILE A 178 -6.52 5.64 -4.92
N GLN A 179 -7.63 5.41 -4.24
CA GLN A 179 -8.13 6.29 -3.17
C GLN A 179 -8.46 5.48 -1.93
N TYR A 180 -7.86 5.86 -0.81
CA TYR A 180 -8.12 5.27 0.49
C TYR A 180 -9.21 6.04 1.22
N LEU A 181 -10.05 5.29 1.94
CA LEU A 181 -11.00 5.76 2.93
C LEU A 181 -10.73 4.99 4.22
N VAL A 182 -10.22 5.66 5.23
CA VAL A 182 -9.82 5.06 6.50
C VAL A 182 -10.91 5.26 7.55
N LYS A 183 -11.29 4.18 8.22
CA LYS A 183 -12.31 4.12 9.28
C LYS A 183 -11.77 3.26 10.43
N ILE A 184 -10.76 3.76 11.10
CA ILE A 184 -10.13 3.09 12.25
C ILE A 184 -10.74 3.64 13.53
N ASN A 185 -11.12 2.73 14.42
CA ASN A 185 -11.52 3.06 15.78
C ASN A 185 -10.26 3.17 16.64
N TRP A 186 -9.91 4.39 17.03
CA TRP A 186 -8.71 4.64 17.82
C TRP A 186 -8.99 4.46 19.31
N LYS A 187 -8.27 3.55 19.95
CA LYS A 187 -8.36 3.33 21.40
C LYS A 187 -8.01 4.62 22.13
N SER A 188 -8.85 4.98 23.11
CA SER A 188 -8.50 5.99 24.11
C SER A 188 -7.58 5.34 25.14
N GLU A 189 -6.52 6.01 25.52
CA GLU A 189 -5.77 5.68 26.73
C GLU A 189 -6.65 5.85 27.96
#